data_0c9987ca593946411c3d12f109d4c10c
#
_entry.id   0c9987ca593946411c3d12f109d4c10c
#
_cell.length_a   1.000
_cell.length_b   1.000
_cell.length_c   1.000
_cell.angle_alpha   90.00
_cell.angle_beta   90.00
_cell.angle_gamma   90.00
#
_symmetry.space_group_name_H-M   'P 1'
#
loop_
_entity.id
_entity.type
_entity.pdbx_description
1 polymer ?
#
loop_
_entity_poly.entity_id
_entity_poly.type
_entity_poly.pdbx_seq_one_letter_code
_entity_poly.pdbx_strand_id
1 'polypeptide(L)'
;MRQRLAIRLLTSAALAAVLSLGSVGGVNAEDAAKADDAGTAAHFDADSVTTFSGAFLAARTADVDHDYETAIELYKKALQIEPGNPEIRQRLMISLLLNGDIKEGVKYANDLKGDPSVERITTIVRGMDAVRRDDYKTAESILKYTGPNDLDRMMNDLLLAWARVGAGRGKEALTVVEKMKGPDWFRIFQNYNAGAIAIVTGDVKAARQHLNDAVLDKEGGATAPDTFMRAVMALARLEATQGNKQKALDAVSVGDNLLPNYAPLNALRDSIEKNEKQEQQVKTAEEGAAGVLFSVGGALNRDGAEDIVSLYLQTANALDPNSADTLVLLGGIAEKQNQMDRAIALYKKVPENSPMRRISELQLGLALAQGGKVDEARKHLQALIASDPKDIRSYLAYGSVLSDAKDYEAMAANYDKAVEAIGPIPGRANWSVFFQRGIAYERLKKWDQAEPNFRKALELNPDQPQVLNYLGYSWIDMNRNLDEGLGMIKKAVDLRPDDGYIIDSLGWAYFRLNRFDDAVDELERAAQIKAGDATINDHLGDAYWRVGRKLEAVYQWNRALSSEPEAAEIPKIKDKVANGLPPASDDAKAADKKQPDPAPVIPPPVDKKS
;
A
#
# COMPACT_ATOMS: atom_id res chain seq x y z
N MET A 1 30.92 -24.11 -14.36
CA MET A 1 29.91 -23.11 -14.72
C MET A 1 29.00 -22.95 -13.52
N ARG A 2 29.27 -21.97 -12.67
CA ARG A 2 28.48 -21.66 -11.47
C ARG A 2 27.66 -20.41 -11.77
N GLN A 3 26.37 -20.57 -12.03
CA GLN A 3 25.41 -19.46 -12.06
C GLN A 3 25.17 -19.00 -10.63
N ARG A 4 25.63 -17.81 -10.29
CA ARG A 4 25.25 -17.11 -9.06
C ARG A 4 23.88 -16.50 -9.30
N LEU A 5 22.84 -17.10 -8.74
CA LEU A 5 21.52 -16.47 -8.58
C LEU A 5 21.67 -15.41 -7.48
N ALA A 6 21.65 -14.15 -7.87
CA ALA A 6 21.51 -13.05 -6.93
C ALA A 6 20.06 -12.99 -6.47
N ILE A 7 19.78 -13.52 -5.29
CA ILE A 7 18.50 -13.29 -4.58
C ILE A 7 18.54 -11.85 -4.09
N ARG A 8 17.86 -10.96 -4.80
CA ARG A 8 17.53 -9.63 -4.28
C ARG A 8 16.48 -9.81 -3.18
N LEU A 9 16.85 -9.47 -1.96
CA LEU A 9 15.97 -9.36 -0.80
C LEU A 9 14.87 -8.33 -1.09
N LEU A 10 13.71 -8.82 -1.48
CA LEU A 10 12.46 -8.05 -1.49
C LEU A 10 11.86 -8.16 -0.09
N THR A 11 12.11 -7.15 0.73
CA THR A 11 11.41 -6.97 2.01
C THR A 11 9.93 -6.74 1.73
N SER A 12 9.10 -7.69 2.11
CA SER A 12 7.64 -7.59 2.04
C SER A 12 7.14 -6.43 2.89
N ALA A 13 6.72 -5.36 2.24
CA ALA A 13 6.26 -4.13 2.88
C ALA A 13 4.75 -4.09 3.10
N ALA A 14 4.09 -5.24 3.20
CA ALA A 14 2.64 -5.30 3.40
C ALA A 14 2.16 -4.70 4.73
N LEU A 15 3.03 -4.63 5.75
CA LEU A 15 2.69 -3.94 7.01
C LEU A 15 3.45 -2.62 7.22
N ALA A 16 4.48 -2.32 6.43
CA ALA A 16 5.15 -1.02 6.43
C ALA A 16 4.46 0.02 5.52
N ALA A 17 3.53 -0.40 4.66
CA ALA A 17 2.74 0.45 3.77
C ALA A 17 1.79 1.42 4.49
N VAL A 18 1.69 1.36 5.81
CA VAL A 18 0.85 2.27 6.62
C VAL A 18 1.37 3.72 6.62
N LEU A 19 2.53 4.00 6.05
CA LEU A 19 3.09 5.36 6.00
C LEU A 19 3.74 5.74 4.65
N SER A 20 3.49 5.03 3.56
CA SER A 20 3.74 5.58 2.24
C SER A 20 2.55 6.45 1.84
N LEU A 21 2.62 7.73 2.12
CA LEU A 21 1.74 8.76 1.60
C LEU A 21 1.87 8.75 0.07
N GLY A 22 0.97 8.02 -0.60
CA GLY A 22 0.86 8.04 -2.04
C GLY A 22 0.28 9.39 -2.48
N SER A 23 1.03 10.17 -3.22
CA SER A 23 0.47 11.27 -3.99
C SER A 23 -0.14 10.68 -5.25
N VAL A 24 -1.44 10.67 -5.32
CA VAL A 24 -2.18 10.53 -6.58
C VAL A 24 -1.95 11.82 -7.37
N GLY A 25 -1.60 11.69 -8.66
CA GLY A 25 -1.45 12.82 -9.57
C GLY A 25 -2.72 13.68 -9.57
N GLY A 26 -2.54 14.98 -9.32
CA GLY A 26 -3.65 15.92 -9.23
C GLY A 26 -4.43 16.00 -10.54
N VAL A 27 -5.68 15.61 -10.49
CA VAL A 27 -6.70 16.08 -11.44
C VAL A 27 -6.91 17.57 -11.17
N ASN A 28 -6.76 18.39 -12.18
CA ASN A 28 -6.88 19.84 -12.05
C ASN A 28 -8.23 20.25 -11.43
N ALA A 29 -8.19 21.05 -10.37
CA ALA A 29 -9.37 21.60 -9.70
C ALA A 29 -10.23 22.53 -10.60
N GLU A 30 -9.74 22.93 -11.78
CA GLU A 30 -10.51 23.72 -12.75
C GLU A 30 -11.47 22.88 -13.60
N ASP A 31 -11.17 21.60 -13.83
CA ASP A 31 -12.11 20.69 -14.48
C ASP A 31 -13.16 20.17 -13.50
N ALA A 32 -12.86 20.12 -12.20
CA ALA A 32 -13.83 19.83 -11.15
C ALA A 32 -14.86 20.96 -10.96
N ALA A 33 -14.48 22.21 -11.19
CA ALA A 33 -15.40 23.36 -11.11
C ALA A 33 -16.41 23.46 -12.27
N LYS A 34 -16.22 22.69 -13.34
CA LYS A 34 -17.19 22.51 -14.43
C LYS A 34 -18.01 21.23 -14.30
N ALA A 35 -17.67 20.38 -13.34
CA ALA A 35 -18.38 19.12 -13.05
C ALA A 35 -19.41 19.26 -11.92
N ASP A 36 -19.59 20.45 -11.35
CA ASP A 36 -20.61 20.73 -10.30
C ASP A 36 -22.08 20.67 -10.79
N ASP A 37 -22.31 20.24 -12.04
CA ASP A 37 -23.62 19.87 -12.55
C ASP A 37 -23.71 18.40 -13.03
N ALA A 38 -22.72 17.57 -12.71
CA ALA A 38 -22.80 16.12 -12.83
C ALA A 38 -23.38 15.56 -11.53
N GLY A 39 -24.70 15.60 -11.42
CA GLY A 39 -25.42 14.77 -10.47
C GLY A 39 -24.90 13.35 -10.51
N THR A 40 -24.90 12.72 -9.31
CA THR A 40 -24.77 11.27 -9.06
C THR A 40 -24.31 10.49 -10.27
N ALA A 41 -23.09 9.94 -10.23
CA ALA A 41 -22.58 9.07 -11.31
C ALA A 41 -23.77 8.26 -11.83
N ALA A 42 -24.16 8.48 -13.09
CA ALA A 42 -25.34 7.85 -13.66
C ALA A 42 -25.11 6.34 -13.50
N HIS A 43 -25.88 5.71 -12.63
CA HIS A 43 -25.84 4.26 -12.46
C HIS A 43 -26.04 3.66 -13.84
N PHE A 44 -25.07 2.90 -14.32
CA PHE A 44 -25.15 2.31 -15.64
C PHE A 44 -26.39 1.39 -15.70
N ASP A 45 -27.32 1.71 -16.58
CA ASP A 45 -28.53 0.90 -16.75
C ASP A 45 -28.21 -0.34 -17.58
N ALA A 46 -27.93 -1.46 -16.91
CA ALA A 46 -27.69 -2.75 -17.54
C ALA A 46 -28.88 -3.20 -18.40
N ASP A 47 -30.10 -2.75 -18.12
CA ASP A 47 -31.29 -3.10 -18.88
C ASP A 47 -31.34 -2.45 -20.26
N SER A 48 -30.62 -1.36 -20.47
CA SER A 48 -30.44 -0.74 -21.79
C SER A 48 -29.64 -1.59 -22.77
N VAL A 49 -28.86 -2.57 -22.29
CA VAL A 49 -28.03 -3.47 -23.11
C VAL A 49 -28.85 -4.66 -23.59
N THR A 50 -29.11 -4.74 -24.88
CA THR A 50 -30.00 -5.75 -25.47
C THR A 50 -29.30 -6.87 -26.24
N THR A 51 -27.96 -6.74 -26.45
CA THR A 51 -27.20 -7.73 -27.21
C THR A 51 -26.22 -8.48 -26.34
N PHE A 52 -25.96 -9.74 -26.65
CA PHE A 52 -24.91 -10.54 -25.98
C PHE A 52 -23.55 -9.87 -26.02
N SER A 53 -23.08 -9.49 -27.21
CA SER A 53 -21.75 -8.84 -27.35
C SER A 53 -21.66 -7.52 -26.58
N GLY A 54 -22.74 -6.72 -26.57
CA GLY A 54 -22.79 -5.48 -25.79
C GLY A 54 -22.67 -5.75 -24.29
N ALA A 55 -23.46 -6.70 -23.75
CA ALA A 55 -23.40 -7.07 -22.35
C ALA A 55 -22.04 -7.65 -21.95
N PHE A 56 -21.49 -8.56 -22.78
CA PHE A 56 -20.21 -9.20 -22.49
C PHE A 56 -19.03 -8.23 -22.54
N LEU A 57 -18.95 -7.37 -23.57
CA LEU A 57 -17.85 -6.41 -23.69
C LEU A 57 -17.91 -5.34 -22.60
N ALA A 58 -19.11 -4.81 -22.31
CA ALA A 58 -19.29 -3.84 -21.23
C ALA A 58 -18.95 -4.47 -19.86
N ALA A 59 -19.36 -5.73 -19.60
CA ALA A 59 -18.99 -6.45 -18.38
C ALA A 59 -17.47 -6.59 -18.25
N ARG A 60 -16.78 -6.90 -19.35
CA ARG A 60 -15.33 -7.02 -19.35
C ARG A 60 -14.62 -5.69 -19.09
N THR A 61 -15.15 -4.61 -19.61
CA THR A 61 -14.62 -3.26 -19.31
C THR A 61 -14.78 -2.95 -17.82
N ALA A 62 -15.98 -3.15 -17.28
CA ALA A 62 -16.23 -2.97 -15.85
C ALA A 62 -15.33 -3.84 -14.96
N ASP A 63 -15.08 -5.11 -15.34
CA ASP A 63 -14.13 -5.99 -14.64
C ASP A 63 -12.69 -5.42 -14.63
N VAL A 64 -12.22 -4.90 -15.76
CA VAL A 64 -10.88 -4.29 -15.87
C VAL A 64 -10.78 -3.02 -15.03
N ASP A 65 -11.86 -2.27 -14.95
CA ASP A 65 -11.98 -1.06 -14.12
C ASP A 65 -12.28 -1.39 -12.64
N HIS A 66 -12.32 -2.69 -12.29
CA HIS A 66 -12.68 -3.21 -10.97
C HIS A 66 -14.09 -2.83 -10.48
N ASP A 67 -14.96 -2.34 -11.36
CA ASP A 67 -16.38 -2.12 -11.07
C ASP A 67 -17.14 -3.45 -11.11
N TYR A 68 -16.97 -4.22 -10.03
CA TYR A 68 -17.54 -5.57 -9.95
C TYR A 68 -19.06 -5.56 -9.87
N GLU A 69 -19.68 -4.51 -9.32
CA GLU A 69 -21.16 -4.41 -9.25
C GLU A 69 -21.74 -4.35 -10.67
N THR A 70 -21.27 -3.42 -11.49
CA THR A 70 -21.65 -3.30 -12.91
C THR A 70 -21.28 -4.54 -13.71
N ALA A 71 -20.08 -5.10 -13.49
CA ALA A 71 -19.66 -6.33 -14.16
C ALA A 71 -20.60 -7.51 -13.88
N ILE A 72 -21.00 -7.70 -12.62
CA ILE A 72 -21.93 -8.76 -12.18
C ILE A 72 -23.29 -8.62 -12.86
N GLU A 73 -23.86 -7.41 -12.88
CA GLU A 73 -25.15 -7.16 -13.56
C GLU A 73 -25.09 -7.48 -15.04
N LEU A 74 -24.06 -7.03 -15.72
CA LEU A 74 -23.86 -7.26 -17.15
C LEU A 74 -23.57 -8.72 -17.50
N TYR A 75 -22.77 -9.44 -16.69
CA TYR A 75 -22.58 -10.88 -16.88
C TYR A 75 -23.86 -11.66 -16.63
N LYS A 76 -24.68 -11.28 -15.64
CA LYS A 76 -26.02 -11.86 -15.43
C LYS A 76 -26.91 -11.63 -16.66
N LYS A 77 -26.87 -10.45 -17.25
CA LYS A 77 -27.59 -10.11 -18.48
C LYS A 77 -27.11 -10.96 -19.66
N ALA A 78 -25.79 -11.09 -19.84
CA ALA A 78 -25.21 -11.94 -20.89
C ALA A 78 -25.65 -13.40 -20.73
N LEU A 79 -25.72 -13.94 -19.50
CA LEU A 79 -26.20 -15.28 -19.21
C LEU A 79 -27.72 -15.47 -19.47
N GLN A 80 -28.52 -14.41 -19.36
CA GLN A 80 -29.93 -14.48 -19.77
C GLN A 80 -30.07 -14.69 -21.26
N ILE A 81 -29.16 -14.12 -22.06
CA ILE A 81 -29.15 -14.28 -23.54
C ILE A 81 -28.52 -15.61 -23.94
N GLU A 82 -27.41 -16.00 -23.32
CA GLU A 82 -26.72 -17.28 -23.56
C GLU A 82 -26.52 -18.09 -22.26
N PRO A 83 -27.54 -18.77 -21.74
CA PRO A 83 -27.49 -19.45 -20.44
C PRO A 83 -26.44 -20.56 -20.33
N GLY A 84 -25.99 -21.11 -21.46
CA GLY A 84 -25.03 -22.22 -21.51
C GLY A 84 -23.57 -21.82 -21.56
N ASN A 85 -23.25 -20.53 -21.64
CA ASN A 85 -21.89 -20.06 -21.88
C ASN A 85 -20.96 -20.25 -20.65
N PRO A 86 -19.95 -21.16 -20.72
CA PRO A 86 -19.10 -21.45 -19.58
C PRO A 86 -18.16 -20.27 -19.22
N GLU A 87 -17.67 -19.54 -20.23
CA GLU A 87 -16.76 -18.39 -19.97
C GLU A 87 -17.44 -17.32 -19.13
N ILE A 88 -18.71 -17.00 -19.43
CA ILE A 88 -19.45 -16.01 -18.67
C ILE A 88 -19.71 -16.48 -17.24
N ARG A 89 -20.03 -17.76 -17.04
CA ARG A 89 -20.19 -18.33 -15.70
C ARG A 89 -18.91 -18.22 -14.88
N GLN A 90 -17.74 -18.47 -15.50
CA GLN A 90 -16.45 -18.34 -14.84
C GLN A 90 -16.19 -16.87 -14.43
N ARG A 91 -16.40 -15.94 -15.35
CA ARG A 91 -16.19 -14.50 -15.08
C ARG A 91 -17.15 -13.98 -14.02
N LEU A 92 -18.43 -14.31 -14.14
CA LEU A 92 -19.43 -13.94 -13.13
C LEU A 92 -19.09 -14.51 -11.75
N MET A 93 -18.63 -15.76 -11.67
CA MET A 93 -18.17 -16.35 -10.43
C MET A 93 -17.03 -15.53 -9.83
N ILE A 94 -16.02 -15.20 -10.64
CA ILE A 94 -14.84 -14.45 -10.17
C ILE A 94 -15.26 -13.05 -9.71
N SER A 95 -16.04 -12.30 -10.50
CA SER A 95 -16.51 -10.95 -10.13
C SER A 95 -17.34 -10.97 -8.84
N LEU A 96 -18.23 -11.97 -8.65
CA LEU A 96 -19.00 -12.16 -7.41
C LEU A 96 -18.07 -12.40 -6.21
N LEU A 97 -17.05 -13.25 -6.36
CA LEU A 97 -16.10 -13.53 -5.29
C LEU A 97 -15.25 -12.33 -4.96
N LEU A 98 -14.78 -11.58 -5.97
CA LEU A 98 -14.01 -10.35 -5.79
C LEU A 98 -14.85 -9.24 -5.15
N ASN A 99 -16.14 -9.18 -5.47
CA ASN A 99 -17.08 -8.25 -4.84
C ASN A 99 -17.38 -8.61 -3.37
N GLY A 100 -17.13 -9.86 -2.96
CA GLY A 100 -17.46 -10.36 -1.62
C GLY A 100 -18.83 -11.06 -1.55
N ASP A 101 -19.49 -11.26 -2.69
CA ASP A 101 -20.77 -11.99 -2.80
C ASP A 101 -20.56 -13.52 -2.78
N ILE A 102 -19.84 -13.98 -1.75
CA ILE A 102 -19.37 -15.38 -1.63
C ILE A 102 -20.52 -16.37 -1.75
N LYS A 103 -21.67 -16.08 -1.14
CA LYS A 103 -22.82 -17.00 -1.17
C LYS A 103 -23.35 -17.23 -2.59
N GLU A 104 -23.38 -16.22 -3.43
CA GLU A 104 -23.80 -16.34 -4.82
C GLU A 104 -22.67 -16.94 -5.68
N GLY A 105 -21.42 -16.50 -5.48
CA GLY A 105 -20.25 -17.04 -6.15
C GLY A 105 -20.08 -18.55 -5.96
N VAL A 106 -20.40 -19.09 -4.77
CA VAL A 106 -20.40 -20.54 -4.48
C VAL A 106 -21.38 -21.32 -5.35
N LYS A 107 -22.52 -20.75 -5.73
CA LYS A 107 -23.47 -21.44 -6.64
C LYS A 107 -22.80 -21.71 -7.99
N TYR A 108 -22.18 -20.68 -8.57
CA TYR A 108 -21.45 -20.82 -9.84
C TYR A 108 -20.20 -21.70 -9.68
N ALA A 109 -19.51 -21.65 -8.53
CA ALA A 109 -18.39 -22.55 -8.24
C ALA A 109 -18.81 -24.02 -8.20
N ASN A 110 -20.03 -24.33 -7.79
CA ASN A 110 -20.59 -25.70 -7.87
C ASN A 110 -20.90 -26.12 -9.29
N ASP A 111 -21.42 -25.22 -10.13
CA ASP A 111 -21.70 -25.48 -11.55
C ASP A 111 -20.42 -25.71 -12.36
N LEU A 112 -19.32 -25.04 -11.97
CA LEU A 112 -18.00 -25.12 -12.60
C LEU A 112 -17.08 -26.18 -11.98
N LYS A 113 -17.64 -27.10 -11.18
CA LYS A 113 -16.89 -28.20 -10.58
C LYS A 113 -16.24 -29.07 -11.64
N GLY A 114 -14.92 -29.26 -11.53
CA GLY A 114 -14.14 -30.09 -12.46
C GLY A 114 -13.70 -29.36 -13.73
N ASP A 115 -13.91 -28.03 -13.81
CA ASP A 115 -13.32 -27.21 -14.85
C ASP A 115 -11.86 -26.87 -14.46
N PRO A 116 -10.84 -27.39 -15.18
CA PRO A 116 -9.44 -27.22 -14.81
C PRO A 116 -8.97 -25.76 -14.76
N SER A 117 -9.62 -24.87 -15.52
CA SER A 117 -9.24 -23.44 -15.61
C SER A 117 -9.50 -22.67 -14.31
N VAL A 118 -10.47 -23.12 -13.50
CA VAL A 118 -10.90 -22.48 -12.25
C VAL A 118 -10.92 -23.44 -11.05
N GLU A 119 -10.41 -24.67 -11.21
CA GLU A 119 -10.48 -25.72 -10.18
C GLU A 119 -9.86 -25.29 -8.85
N ARG A 120 -8.75 -24.57 -8.85
CA ARG A 120 -8.14 -24.01 -7.64
C ARG A 120 -9.14 -23.15 -6.88
N ILE A 121 -9.78 -22.20 -7.55
CA ILE A 121 -10.71 -21.24 -6.96
C ILE A 121 -11.96 -21.97 -6.47
N THR A 122 -12.56 -22.78 -7.33
CA THR A 122 -13.80 -23.49 -7.01
C THR A 122 -13.63 -24.46 -5.84
N THR A 123 -12.48 -25.15 -5.76
CA THR A 123 -12.15 -26.07 -4.65
C THR A 123 -12.08 -25.33 -3.33
N ILE A 124 -11.33 -24.23 -3.26
CA ILE A 124 -11.16 -23.44 -2.04
C ILE A 124 -12.49 -22.85 -1.59
N VAL A 125 -13.18 -22.14 -2.47
CA VAL A 125 -14.41 -21.42 -2.11
C VAL A 125 -15.53 -22.39 -1.69
N ARG A 126 -15.70 -23.52 -2.38
CA ARG A 126 -16.67 -24.55 -2.02
C ARG A 126 -16.30 -25.26 -0.71
N GLY A 127 -15.01 -25.57 -0.52
CA GLY A 127 -14.51 -26.15 0.73
C GLY A 127 -14.74 -25.23 1.92
N MET A 128 -14.47 -23.94 1.75
CA MET A 128 -14.67 -22.94 2.81
C MET A 128 -16.14 -22.64 3.09
N ASP A 129 -17.00 -22.66 2.08
CA ASP A 129 -18.45 -22.56 2.29
C ASP A 129 -18.99 -23.77 3.08
N ALA A 130 -18.44 -24.96 2.85
CA ALA A 130 -18.78 -26.15 3.64
C ALA A 130 -18.30 -26.01 5.09
N VAL A 131 -17.08 -25.49 5.33
CA VAL A 131 -16.59 -25.18 6.70
C VAL A 131 -17.52 -24.18 7.39
N ARG A 132 -17.87 -23.08 6.73
CA ARG A 132 -18.77 -22.04 7.24
C ARG A 132 -20.18 -22.56 7.63
N ARG A 133 -20.59 -23.67 7.04
CA ARG A 133 -21.87 -24.34 7.33
C ARG A 133 -21.75 -25.55 8.27
N ASP A 134 -20.58 -25.70 8.92
CA ASP A 134 -20.27 -26.86 9.77
C ASP A 134 -20.35 -28.23 9.06
N ASP A 135 -20.38 -28.24 7.71
CA ASP A 135 -20.35 -29.46 6.92
C ASP A 135 -18.90 -29.90 6.64
N TYR A 136 -18.22 -30.24 7.72
CA TYR A 136 -16.81 -30.62 7.69
C TYR A 136 -16.54 -31.88 6.86
N LYS A 137 -17.51 -32.80 6.77
CA LYS A 137 -17.40 -34.01 5.94
C LYS A 137 -17.32 -33.67 4.45
N THR A 138 -18.19 -32.77 4.01
CA THR A 138 -18.16 -32.26 2.64
C THR A 138 -16.89 -31.46 2.39
N ALA A 139 -16.48 -30.59 3.32
CA ALA A 139 -15.24 -29.84 3.22
C ALA A 139 -14.02 -30.75 3.01
N GLU A 140 -13.88 -31.81 3.80
CA GLU A 140 -12.80 -32.80 3.65
C GLU A 140 -12.82 -33.52 2.30
N SER A 141 -14.01 -33.80 1.77
CA SER A 141 -14.13 -34.45 0.45
C SER A 141 -13.65 -33.53 -0.67
N ILE A 142 -13.93 -32.22 -0.56
CA ILE A 142 -13.59 -31.21 -1.55
C ILE A 142 -12.08 -30.87 -1.49
N LEU A 143 -11.53 -30.72 -0.28
CA LEU A 143 -10.16 -30.24 -0.06
C LEU A 143 -9.06 -31.30 -0.29
N LYS A 144 -9.41 -32.52 -0.69
CA LYS A 144 -8.42 -33.54 -1.06
C LYS A 144 -7.75 -33.14 -2.37
N TYR A 145 -6.49 -32.75 -2.28
CA TYR A 145 -5.69 -32.36 -3.44
C TYR A 145 -4.65 -33.42 -3.79
N THR A 146 -4.59 -33.79 -5.07
CA THR A 146 -3.64 -34.77 -5.59
C THR A 146 -2.80 -34.25 -6.75
N GLY A 147 -2.93 -32.96 -7.08
CA GLY A 147 -2.22 -32.31 -8.18
C GLY A 147 -0.75 -32.02 -7.86
N PRO A 148 0.03 -31.57 -8.84
CA PRO A 148 1.48 -31.38 -8.73
C PRO A 148 1.89 -30.02 -8.13
N ASN A 149 0.96 -29.06 -8.00
CA ASN A 149 1.30 -27.71 -7.55
C ASN A 149 1.52 -27.67 -6.03
N ASP A 150 2.69 -27.23 -5.61
CA ASP A 150 3.08 -27.20 -4.20
C ASP A 150 2.25 -26.23 -3.36
N LEU A 151 1.95 -25.03 -3.87
CA LEU A 151 1.14 -24.05 -3.16
C LEU A 151 -0.29 -24.57 -2.95
N ASP A 152 -0.89 -25.14 -3.98
CA ASP A 152 -2.24 -25.72 -3.90
C ASP A 152 -2.27 -26.87 -2.90
N ARG A 153 -1.25 -27.74 -2.90
CA ARG A 153 -1.13 -28.85 -1.94
C ARG A 153 -1.05 -28.32 -0.52
N MET A 154 -0.14 -27.40 -0.23
CA MET A 154 0.00 -26.80 1.10
C MET A 154 -1.31 -26.19 1.57
N MET A 155 -1.94 -25.39 0.72
CA MET A 155 -3.16 -24.67 1.05
C MET A 155 -4.31 -25.62 1.34
N ASN A 156 -4.52 -26.63 0.47
CA ASN A 156 -5.58 -27.63 0.69
C ASN A 156 -5.31 -28.49 1.92
N ASP A 157 -4.07 -28.92 2.18
CA ASP A 157 -3.72 -29.69 3.39
C ASP A 157 -3.96 -28.89 4.68
N LEU A 158 -3.62 -27.60 4.71
CA LEU A 158 -3.87 -26.74 5.86
C LEU A 158 -5.38 -26.50 6.08
N LEU A 159 -6.13 -26.20 5.02
CA LEU A 159 -7.59 -26.02 5.09
C LEU A 159 -8.30 -27.33 5.48
N LEU A 160 -7.85 -28.49 4.97
CA LEU A 160 -8.30 -29.82 5.36
C LEU A 160 -8.05 -30.08 6.86
N ALA A 161 -6.88 -29.67 7.38
CA ALA A 161 -6.57 -29.82 8.79
C ALA A 161 -7.54 -29.02 9.65
N TRP A 162 -7.84 -27.77 9.28
CA TRP A 162 -8.82 -26.95 10.00
C TRP A 162 -10.24 -27.51 9.89
N ALA A 163 -10.66 -28.06 8.77
CA ALA A 163 -11.93 -28.76 8.64
C ALA A 163 -12.01 -29.97 9.62
N ARG A 164 -10.90 -30.70 9.84
CA ARG A 164 -10.84 -31.78 10.84
C ARG A 164 -10.89 -31.27 12.27
N VAL A 165 -10.32 -30.09 12.55
CA VAL A 165 -10.47 -29.44 13.85
C VAL A 165 -11.94 -29.19 14.16
N GLY A 166 -12.67 -28.59 13.21
CA GLY A 166 -14.11 -28.36 13.33
C GLY A 166 -14.92 -29.64 13.53
N ALA A 167 -14.51 -30.73 12.85
CA ALA A 167 -15.12 -32.06 13.06
C ALA A 167 -14.74 -32.73 14.40
N GLY A 168 -14.01 -32.06 15.30
CA GLY A 168 -13.56 -32.62 16.57
C GLY A 168 -12.42 -33.62 16.49
N ARG A 169 -11.74 -33.70 15.32
CA ARG A 169 -10.65 -34.66 15.04
C ARG A 169 -9.27 -33.98 15.06
N GLY A 170 -8.99 -33.25 16.13
CA GLY A 170 -7.77 -32.45 16.27
C GLY A 170 -6.46 -33.23 16.12
N LYS A 171 -6.39 -34.48 16.63
CA LYS A 171 -5.19 -35.32 16.45
C LYS A 171 -4.93 -35.69 14.99
N GLU A 172 -5.99 -35.97 14.24
CA GLU A 172 -5.86 -36.21 12.80
C GLU A 172 -5.49 -34.95 12.03
N ALA A 173 -6.01 -33.81 12.45
CA ALA A 173 -5.64 -32.50 11.90
C ALA A 173 -4.15 -32.22 12.07
N LEU A 174 -3.62 -32.40 13.28
CA LEU A 174 -2.19 -32.21 13.57
C LEU A 174 -1.33 -33.18 12.73
N THR A 175 -1.75 -34.44 12.62
CA THR A 175 -1.05 -35.44 11.80
C THR A 175 -0.99 -35.04 10.30
N VAL A 176 -2.02 -34.40 9.76
CA VAL A 176 -1.98 -33.90 8.36
C VAL A 176 -0.90 -32.86 8.21
N VAL A 177 -0.87 -31.86 9.09
CA VAL A 177 0.08 -30.75 9.03
C VAL A 177 1.52 -31.25 9.26
N GLU A 178 1.76 -32.09 10.26
CA GLU A 178 3.09 -32.63 10.57
C GLU A 178 3.68 -33.50 9.44
N LYS A 179 2.81 -34.21 8.70
CA LYS A 179 3.22 -35.07 7.57
C LYS A 179 3.31 -34.33 6.23
N MET A 180 2.97 -33.07 6.19
CA MET A 180 3.06 -32.25 4.98
C MET A 180 4.50 -32.28 4.43
N LYS A 181 4.64 -32.58 3.13
CA LYS A 181 5.94 -32.58 2.43
C LYS A 181 5.95 -31.49 1.39
N GLY A 182 7.05 -30.74 1.31
CA GLY A 182 7.20 -29.69 0.33
C GLY A 182 8.53 -28.95 0.48
N PRO A 183 8.71 -27.88 -0.28
CA PRO A 183 9.87 -26.99 -0.19
C PRO A 183 10.06 -26.39 1.21
N ASP A 184 11.24 -25.88 1.51
CA ASP A 184 11.58 -25.32 2.83
C ASP A 184 10.65 -24.16 3.25
N TRP A 185 10.13 -23.38 2.30
CA TRP A 185 9.22 -22.29 2.61
C TRP A 185 7.85 -22.74 3.15
N PHE A 186 7.50 -24.05 3.11
CA PHE A 186 6.32 -24.58 3.79
C PHE A 186 6.43 -24.49 5.31
N ARG A 187 7.64 -24.58 5.86
CA ARG A 187 7.88 -24.76 7.30
C ARG A 187 7.23 -23.70 8.17
N ILE A 188 7.28 -22.45 7.76
CA ILE A 188 6.67 -21.37 8.55
C ILE A 188 5.14 -21.54 8.63
N PHE A 189 4.47 -21.87 7.52
CA PHE A 189 3.02 -22.13 7.50
C PHE A 189 2.68 -23.41 8.26
N GLN A 190 3.46 -24.46 8.08
CA GLN A 190 3.29 -25.75 8.75
C GLN A 190 3.40 -25.60 10.26
N ASN A 191 4.48 -25.03 10.76
CA ASN A 191 4.72 -24.88 12.19
C ASN A 191 3.71 -23.95 12.86
N TYR A 192 3.39 -22.82 12.23
CA TYR A 192 2.35 -21.93 12.78
C TYR A 192 1.00 -22.64 12.90
N ASN A 193 0.54 -23.30 11.82
CA ASN A 193 -0.78 -23.96 11.84
C ASN A 193 -0.79 -25.19 12.78
N ALA A 194 0.29 -25.97 12.84
CA ALA A 194 0.40 -27.06 13.83
C ALA A 194 0.31 -26.52 15.25
N GLY A 195 1.01 -25.42 15.56
CA GLY A 195 0.95 -24.76 16.85
C GLY A 195 -0.44 -24.22 17.19
N ALA A 196 -1.10 -23.55 16.23
CA ALA A 196 -2.46 -23.03 16.41
C ALA A 196 -3.49 -24.16 16.60
N ILE A 197 -3.42 -25.24 15.82
CA ILE A 197 -4.25 -26.44 15.98
C ILE A 197 -4.03 -27.05 17.38
N ALA A 198 -2.78 -27.18 17.80
CA ALA A 198 -2.45 -27.72 19.12
C ALA A 198 -3.01 -26.84 20.26
N ILE A 199 -3.05 -25.50 20.11
CA ILE A 199 -3.71 -24.60 21.07
C ILE A 199 -5.20 -24.90 21.14
N VAL A 200 -5.91 -24.93 20.01
CA VAL A 200 -7.36 -25.14 19.95
C VAL A 200 -7.75 -26.50 20.51
N THR A 201 -6.89 -27.50 20.32
CA THR A 201 -7.12 -28.88 20.82
C THR A 201 -6.59 -29.14 22.23
N GLY A 202 -5.96 -28.15 22.87
CA GLY A 202 -5.49 -28.19 24.25
C GLY A 202 -4.14 -28.89 24.46
N ASP A 203 -3.38 -29.20 23.42
CA ASP A 203 -2.04 -29.77 23.53
C ASP A 203 -0.99 -28.67 23.69
N VAL A 204 -0.83 -28.19 24.91
CA VAL A 204 0.12 -27.12 25.26
C VAL A 204 1.57 -27.46 24.89
N LYS A 205 1.95 -28.76 24.99
CA LYS A 205 3.32 -29.20 24.70
C LYS A 205 3.62 -29.11 23.20
N ALA A 206 2.74 -29.67 22.39
CA ALA A 206 2.87 -29.61 20.93
C ALA A 206 2.77 -28.14 20.44
N ALA A 207 1.83 -27.36 20.99
CA ALA A 207 1.70 -25.94 20.66
C ALA A 207 2.99 -25.16 20.89
N ARG A 208 3.60 -25.31 22.09
CA ARG A 208 4.87 -24.65 22.42
C ARG A 208 5.98 -25.06 21.48
N GLN A 209 6.10 -26.35 21.17
CA GLN A 209 7.15 -26.85 20.28
C GLN A 209 7.02 -26.22 18.88
N HIS A 210 5.88 -26.38 18.23
CA HIS A 210 5.66 -25.90 16.88
C HIS A 210 5.76 -24.38 16.75
N LEU A 211 5.23 -23.62 17.73
CA LEU A 211 5.34 -22.16 17.71
C LEU A 211 6.79 -21.68 17.93
N ASN A 212 7.59 -22.36 18.76
CA ASN A 212 9.01 -22.06 18.87
C ASN A 212 9.74 -22.35 17.55
N ASP A 213 9.44 -23.46 16.90
CA ASP A 213 10.05 -23.81 15.61
C ASP A 213 9.70 -22.77 14.53
N ALA A 214 8.44 -22.24 14.54
CA ALA A 214 8.03 -21.15 13.66
C ALA A 214 8.77 -19.84 13.95
N VAL A 215 8.91 -19.46 15.22
CA VAL A 215 9.58 -18.21 15.65
C VAL A 215 11.09 -18.26 15.44
N LEU A 216 11.70 -19.44 15.38
CA LEU A 216 13.13 -19.63 15.05
C LEU A 216 13.41 -19.66 13.55
N ASP A 217 12.39 -19.84 12.71
CA ASP A 217 12.51 -19.88 11.24
C ASP A 217 12.61 -18.46 10.65
N LYS A 218 13.82 -17.88 10.69
CA LYS A 218 14.07 -16.51 10.18
C LYS A 218 13.88 -16.39 8.67
N GLU A 219 14.20 -17.43 7.90
CA GLU A 219 14.03 -17.46 6.44
C GLU A 219 12.54 -17.52 6.09
N GLY A 220 11.78 -18.35 6.80
CA GLY A 220 10.33 -18.39 6.72
C GLY A 220 9.70 -17.07 7.12
N GLY A 221 10.22 -16.42 8.18
CA GLY A 221 9.76 -15.08 8.61
C GLY A 221 9.98 -14.00 7.55
N ALA A 222 11.07 -14.05 6.81
CA ALA A 222 11.32 -13.14 5.68
C ALA A 222 10.38 -13.44 4.48
N THR A 223 9.99 -14.70 4.29
CA THR A 223 9.10 -15.12 3.20
C THR A 223 7.63 -14.81 3.50
N ALA A 224 7.19 -15.01 4.74
CA ALA A 224 5.81 -14.83 5.19
C ALA A 224 5.76 -14.08 6.54
N PRO A 225 6.04 -12.76 6.55
CA PRO A 225 6.12 -11.95 7.78
C PRO A 225 4.83 -11.99 8.60
N ASP A 226 3.68 -11.99 7.96
CA ASP A 226 2.38 -12.05 8.64
C ASP A 226 2.20 -13.36 9.41
N THR A 227 2.57 -14.50 8.80
CA THR A 227 2.53 -15.82 9.44
C THR A 227 3.49 -15.88 10.62
N PHE A 228 4.68 -15.32 10.46
CA PHE A 228 5.67 -15.23 11.52
C PHE A 228 5.17 -14.39 12.70
N MET A 229 4.60 -13.22 12.45
CA MET A 229 4.02 -12.37 13.51
C MET A 229 2.86 -13.05 14.23
N ARG A 230 2.02 -13.78 13.52
CA ARG A 230 0.98 -14.62 14.12
C ARG A 230 1.56 -15.70 15.03
N ALA A 231 2.65 -16.36 14.62
CA ALA A 231 3.34 -17.35 15.44
C ALA A 231 3.94 -16.72 16.71
N VAL A 232 4.61 -15.56 16.59
CA VAL A 232 5.14 -14.78 17.72
C VAL A 232 4.03 -14.43 18.72
N MET A 233 2.92 -13.87 18.24
CA MET A 233 1.82 -13.46 19.12
C MET A 233 1.11 -14.66 19.75
N ALA A 234 0.97 -15.79 19.03
CA ALA A 234 0.39 -17.01 19.58
C ALA A 234 1.28 -17.61 20.68
N LEU A 235 2.60 -17.65 20.46
CA LEU A 235 3.57 -18.13 21.46
C LEU A 235 3.57 -17.23 22.70
N ALA A 236 3.58 -15.91 22.52
CA ALA A 236 3.56 -14.97 23.63
C ALA A 236 2.30 -15.14 24.49
N ARG A 237 1.12 -15.26 23.87
CA ARG A 237 -0.14 -15.52 24.59
C ARG A 237 -0.14 -16.88 25.29
N LEU A 238 0.40 -17.92 24.62
CA LEU A 238 0.52 -19.26 25.21
C LEU A 238 1.38 -19.20 26.48
N GLU A 239 2.57 -18.61 26.41
CA GLU A 239 3.49 -18.53 27.55
C GLU A 239 2.90 -17.65 28.68
N ALA A 240 2.26 -16.54 28.36
CA ALA A 240 1.59 -15.69 29.35
C ALA A 240 0.46 -16.45 30.06
N THR A 241 -0.36 -17.21 29.32
CA THR A 241 -1.45 -18.04 29.90
C THR A 241 -0.90 -19.14 30.82
N GLN A 242 0.31 -19.65 30.56
CA GLN A 242 0.99 -20.63 31.41
C GLN A 242 1.76 -19.98 32.57
N GLY A 243 1.64 -18.67 32.79
CA GLY A 243 2.34 -17.94 33.86
C GLY A 243 3.81 -17.64 33.57
N ASN A 244 4.29 -17.90 32.38
CA ASN A 244 5.68 -17.68 31.96
C ASN A 244 5.89 -16.27 31.38
N LYS A 245 5.61 -15.22 32.17
CA LYS A 245 5.63 -13.82 31.73
C LYS A 245 6.91 -13.43 30.96
N GLN A 246 8.09 -13.83 31.48
CA GLN A 246 9.35 -13.47 30.83
C GLN A 246 9.46 -14.10 29.43
N LYS A 247 9.13 -15.39 29.28
CA LYS A 247 9.14 -16.05 27.96
C LYS A 247 8.15 -15.44 26.99
N ALA A 248 7.01 -14.97 27.49
CA ALA A 248 6.03 -14.24 26.67
C ALA A 248 6.62 -12.93 26.14
N LEU A 249 7.30 -12.14 26.98
CA LEU A 249 7.96 -10.90 26.59
C LEU A 249 9.19 -11.15 25.68
N ASP A 250 9.92 -12.25 25.88
CA ASP A 250 11.01 -12.67 25.00
C ASP A 250 10.48 -12.95 23.58
N ALA A 251 9.33 -13.65 23.47
CA ALA A 251 8.68 -13.88 22.19
C ALA A 251 8.25 -12.57 21.52
N VAL A 252 7.64 -11.63 22.28
CA VAL A 252 7.29 -10.29 21.77
C VAL A 252 8.51 -9.57 21.23
N SER A 253 9.66 -9.64 21.93
CA SER A 253 10.91 -8.99 21.49
C SER A 253 11.43 -9.52 20.15
N VAL A 254 11.18 -10.81 19.85
CA VAL A 254 11.53 -11.37 18.52
C VAL A 254 10.69 -10.71 17.41
N GLY A 255 9.42 -10.45 17.65
CA GLY A 255 8.55 -9.75 16.71
C GLY A 255 8.98 -8.29 16.48
N ASP A 256 9.43 -7.59 17.53
CA ASP A 256 9.93 -6.21 17.42
C ASP A 256 11.15 -6.07 16.50
N ASN A 257 11.99 -7.11 16.45
CA ASN A 257 13.14 -7.12 15.56
C ASN A 257 12.74 -7.20 14.07
N LEU A 258 11.59 -7.81 13.79
CA LEU A 258 11.06 -7.89 12.42
C LEU A 258 10.23 -6.65 12.05
N LEU A 259 9.29 -6.27 12.93
CA LEU A 259 8.35 -5.16 12.72
C LEU A 259 8.32 -4.24 13.96
N PRO A 260 9.24 -3.29 14.06
CA PRO A 260 9.24 -2.31 15.15
C PRO A 260 7.93 -1.50 15.18
N ASN A 261 7.39 -1.30 16.38
CA ASN A 261 6.18 -0.51 16.62
C ASN A 261 4.89 -1.10 16.00
N TYR A 262 4.82 -2.41 15.75
CA TYR A 262 3.60 -3.05 15.28
C TYR A 262 2.51 -2.99 16.36
N ALA A 263 1.41 -2.28 16.08
CA ALA A 263 0.39 -1.95 17.06
C ALA A 263 -0.21 -3.18 17.79
N PRO A 264 -0.55 -4.31 17.13
CA PRO A 264 -1.02 -5.51 17.82
C PRO A 264 0.01 -6.12 18.76
N LEU A 265 1.31 -6.05 18.40
CA LEU A 265 2.38 -6.58 19.26
C LEU A 265 2.61 -5.67 20.48
N ASN A 266 2.55 -4.35 20.31
CA ASN A 266 2.64 -3.40 21.41
C ASN A 266 1.47 -3.56 22.39
N ALA A 267 0.25 -3.68 21.87
CA ALA A 267 -0.93 -3.93 22.70
C ALA A 267 -0.82 -5.25 23.48
N LEU A 268 -0.28 -6.30 22.84
CA LEU A 268 -0.02 -7.58 23.50
C LEU A 268 1.03 -7.45 24.60
N ARG A 269 2.12 -6.72 24.36
CA ARG A 269 3.15 -6.45 25.37
C ARG A 269 2.55 -5.76 26.59
N ASP A 270 1.84 -4.65 26.38
CA ASP A 270 1.21 -3.87 27.45
C ASP A 270 0.25 -4.73 28.28
N SER A 271 -0.55 -5.57 27.62
CA SER A 271 -1.47 -6.50 28.26
C SER A 271 -0.75 -7.57 29.10
N ILE A 272 0.38 -8.12 28.58
CA ILE A 272 1.22 -9.08 29.33
C ILE A 272 1.89 -8.39 30.53
N GLU A 273 2.41 -7.18 30.35
CA GLU A 273 3.04 -6.41 31.43
C GLU A 273 2.07 -6.10 32.57
N LYS A 274 0.81 -5.80 32.24
CA LYS A 274 -0.28 -5.56 33.19
C LYS A 274 -0.87 -6.85 33.78
N ASN A 275 -0.40 -8.03 33.37
CA ASN A 275 -0.92 -9.35 33.73
C ASN A 275 -2.42 -9.52 33.39
N GLU A 276 -2.88 -8.94 32.31
CA GLU A 276 -4.24 -9.11 31.83
C GLU A 276 -4.42 -10.53 31.28
N LYS A 277 -5.68 -11.03 31.37
CA LYS A 277 -6.02 -12.34 30.83
C LYS A 277 -5.78 -12.39 29.34
N GLN A 278 -4.98 -13.35 28.87
CA GLN A 278 -4.69 -13.55 27.46
C GLN A 278 -5.69 -14.51 26.81
N GLU A 279 -6.15 -14.13 25.62
CA GLU A 279 -6.97 -14.99 24.77
C GLU A 279 -6.25 -15.23 23.44
N GLN A 280 -6.30 -16.48 22.95
CA GLN A 280 -5.70 -16.81 21.66
C GLN A 280 -6.49 -16.17 20.51
N GLN A 281 -5.78 -15.84 19.43
CA GLN A 281 -6.38 -15.27 18.22
C GLN A 281 -7.28 -16.28 17.49
N VAL A 282 -6.88 -17.56 17.51
CA VAL A 282 -7.60 -18.63 16.82
C VAL A 282 -8.25 -19.52 17.87
N LYS A 283 -9.58 -19.61 17.82
CA LYS A 283 -10.42 -20.38 18.74
C LYS A 283 -11.29 -21.40 18.01
N THR A 284 -11.56 -21.16 16.73
CA THR A 284 -12.46 -21.99 15.90
C THR A 284 -11.79 -22.49 14.63
N ALA A 285 -12.42 -23.42 13.96
CA ALA A 285 -11.94 -23.94 12.67
C ALA A 285 -12.05 -22.87 11.57
N GLU A 286 -13.08 -22.04 11.62
CA GLU A 286 -13.35 -20.95 10.69
C GLU A 286 -12.26 -19.89 10.81
N GLU A 287 -11.93 -19.44 12.03
CA GLU A 287 -10.84 -18.48 12.27
C GLU A 287 -9.48 -19.03 11.83
N GLY A 288 -9.26 -20.34 12.05
CA GLY A 288 -8.04 -21.01 11.59
C GLY A 288 -7.93 -21.08 10.06
N ALA A 289 -9.01 -21.48 9.39
CA ALA A 289 -9.06 -21.51 7.93
C ALA A 289 -8.95 -20.10 7.32
N ALA A 290 -9.63 -19.10 7.91
CA ALA A 290 -9.47 -17.70 7.54
C ALA A 290 -8.01 -17.24 7.66
N GLY A 291 -7.34 -17.64 8.75
CA GLY A 291 -5.93 -17.37 8.99
C GLY A 291 -5.00 -17.96 7.92
N VAL A 292 -5.29 -19.18 7.41
CA VAL A 292 -4.54 -19.77 6.28
C VAL A 292 -4.68 -18.91 5.02
N LEU A 293 -5.92 -18.55 4.65
CA LEU A 293 -6.18 -17.74 3.47
C LEU A 293 -5.56 -16.35 3.56
N PHE A 294 -5.64 -15.71 4.73
CA PHE A 294 -4.98 -14.43 4.99
C PHE A 294 -3.47 -14.54 4.85
N SER A 295 -2.84 -15.54 5.49
CA SER A 295 -1.39 -15.71 5.48
C SER A 295 -0.84 -15.98 4.09
N VAL A 296 -1.54 -16.82 3.31
CA VAL A 296 -1.15 -17.09 1.90
C VAL A 296 -1.41 -15.87 1.02
N GLY A 297 -2.54 -15.18 1.20
CA GLY A 297 -2.84 -13.93 0.51
C GLY A 297 -1.78 -12.86 0.79
N GLY A 298 -1.39 -12.65 2.05
CA GLY A 298 -0.33 -11.72 2.43
C GLY A 298 1.02 -12.05 1.81
N ALA A 299 1.41 -13.34 1.81
CA ALA A 299 2.66 -13.78 1.19
C ALA A 299 2.68 -13.62 -0.34
N LEU A 300 1.53 -13.63 -0.99
CA LEU A 300 1.37 -13.41 -2.43
C LEU A 300 1.13 -11.94 -2.79
N ASN A 301 0.90 -11.06 -1.80
CA ASN A 301 0.54 -9.66 -2.04
C ASN A 301 1.73 -8.87 -2.62
N ARG A 302 1.77 -8.81 -3.93
CA ARG A 302 2.75 -8.07 -4.75
C ARG A 302 2.05 -7.54 -6.00
N ASP A 303 2.65 -6.56 -6.65
CA ASP A 303 2.07 -5.94 -7.83
C ASP A 303 1.69 -6.97 -8.90
N GLY A 304 0.46 -6.88 -9.40
CA GLY A 304 -0.12 -7.78 -10.40
C GLY A 304 -0.72 -9.08 -9.84
N ALA A 305 -0.81 -9.23 -8.52
CA ALA A 305 -1.46 -10.37 -7.87
C ALA A 305 -2.73 -9.98 -7.08
N GLU A 306 -3.17 -8.73 -7.22
CA GLU A 306 -4.24 -8.13 -6.41
C GLU A 306 -5.54 -8.96 -6.45
N ASP A 307 -5.93 -9.47 -7.61
CA ASP A 307 -7.18 -10.22 -7.76
C ASP A 307 -7.15 -11.56 -7.01
N ILE A 308 -6.07 -12.33 -7.15
CA ILE A 308 -5.98 -13.61 -6.43
C ILE A 308 -5.87 -13.41 -4.92
N VAL A 309 -5.17 -12.35 -4.49
CA VAL A 309 -5.07 -11.97 -3.09
C VAL A 309 -6.45 -11.55 -2.57
N SER A 310 -7.17 -10.68 -3.29
CA SER A 310 -8.53 -10.26 -2.95
C SER A 310 -9.47 -11.44 -2.81
N LEU A 311 -9.40 -12.42 -3.71
CA LEU A 311 -10.23 -13.61 -3.67
C LEU A 311 -10.00 -14.43 -2.39
N TYR A 312 -8.75 -14.65 -2.01
CA TYR A 312 -8.42 -15.33 -0.75
C TYR A 312 -8.89 -14.54 0.47
N LEU A 313 -8.67 -13.23 0.46
CA LEU A 313 -9.08 -12.36 1.57
C LEU A 313 -10.60 -12.23 1.69
N GLN A 314 -11.35 -12.17 0.58
CA GLN A 314 -12.82 -12.17 0.60
C GLN A 314 -13.36 -13.50 1.15
N THR A 315 -12.73 -14.61 0.76
CA THR A 315 -13.08 -15.92 1.32
C THR A 315 -12.75 -16.01 2.81
N ALA A 316 -11.60 -15.45 3.24
CA ALA A 316 -11.23 -15.34 4.66
C ALA A 316 -12.23 -14.46 5.42
N ASN A 317 -12.62 -13.32 4.86
CA ASN A 317 -13.60 -12.41 5.45
C ASN A 317 -15.00 -13.03 5.59
N ALA A 318 -15.36 -13.97 4.72
CA ALA A 318 -16.61 -14.71 4.84
C ALA A 318 -16.59 -15.74 5.99
N LEU A 319 -15.42 -16.23 6.40
CA LEU A 319 -15.22 -17.13 7.54
C LEU A 319 -15.07 -16.36 8.84
N ASP A 320 -14.35 -15.24 8.83
CA ASP A 320 -14.12 -14.36 9.97
C ASP A 320 -14.35 -12.89 9.57
N PRO A 321 -15.62 -12.42 9.62
CA PRO A 321 -15.98 -11.05 9.21
C PRO A 321 -15.42 -9.95 10.11
N ASN A 322 -14.94 -10.31 11.30
CA ASN A 322 -14.42 -9.36 12.31
C ASN A 322 -12.88 -9.32 12.31
N SER A 323 -12.21 -10.03 11.42
CA SER A 323 -10.75 -10.01 11.30
C SER A 323 -10.27 -8.62 10.87
N ALA A 324 -9.72 -7.88 11.81
CA ALA A 324 -9.20 -6.52 11.57
C ALA A 324 -8.09 -6.53 10.52
N ASP A 325 -7.19 -7.52 10.56
CA ASP A 325 -6.09 -7.68 9.62
C ASP A 325 -6.62 -7.86 8.18
N THR A 326 -7.63 -8.73 8.02
CA THR A 326 -8.26 -8.99 6.72
C THR A 326 -8.97 -7.75 6.19
N LEU A 327 -9.72 -7.03 7.04
CA LEU A 327 -10.45 -5.82 6.66
C LEU A 327 -9.51 -4.69 6.24
N VAL A 328 -8.42 -4.48 6.99
CA VAL A 328 -7.41 -3.45 6.67
C VAL A 328 -6.70 -3.77 5.36
N LEU A 329 -6.32 -5.04 5.15
CA LEU A 329 -5.63 -5.43 3.91
C LEU A 329 -6.54 -5.33 2.68
N LEU A 330 -7.81 -5.76 2.79
CA LEU A 330 -8.82 -5.57 1.74
C LEU A 330 -9.06 -4.08 1.44
N GLY A 331 -9.09 -3.23 2.48
CA GLY A 331 -9.21 -1.78 2.32
C GLY A 331 -8.04 -1.21 1.51
N GLY A 332 -6.81 -1.59 1.83
CA GLY A 332 -5.63 -1.14 1.10
C GLY A 332 -5.57 -1.63 -0.35
N ILE A 333 -6.10 -2.83 -0.64
CA ILE A 333 -6.23 -3.30 -2.04
C ILE A 333 -7.29 -2.48 -2.78
N ALA A 334 -8.43 -2.19 -2.14
CA ALA A 334 -9.47 -1.35 -2.73
C ALA A 334 -8.96 0.07 -3.04
N GLU A 335 -8.12 0.66 -2.19
CA GLU A 335 -7.42 1.94 -2.48
C GLU A 335 -6.53 1.83 -3.73
N LYS A 336 -5.70 0.79 -3.83
CA LYS A 336 -4.85 0.56 -5.00
C LYS A 336 -5.66 0.40 -6.29
N GLN A 337 -6.85 -0.17 -6.20
CA GLN A 337 -7.81 -0.34 -7.30
C GLN A 337 -8.69 0.89 -7.53
N ASN A 338 -8.41 2.01 -6.87
CA ASN A 338 -9.18 3.27 -6.92
C ASN A 338 -10.66 3.11 -6.51
N GLN A 339 -10.98 2.11 -5.67
CA GLN A 339 -12.32 1.83 -5.14
C GLN A 339 -12.52 2.47 -3.77
N MET A 340 -12.50 3.82 -3.69
CA MET A 340 -12.46 4.54 -2.42
C MET A 340 -13.68 4.27 -1.53
N ASP A 341 -14.89 4.20 -2.07
CA ASP A 341 -16.10 3.91 -1.29
C ASP A 341 -16.04 2.52 -0.63
N ARG A 342 -15.48 1.55 -1.34
CA ARG A 342 -15.25 0.20 -0.82
C ARG A 342 -14.18 0.18 0.28
N ALA A 343 -13.07 0.88 0.08
CA ALA A 343 -12.03 1.03 1.09
C ALA A 343 -12.60 1.66 2.38
N ILE A 344 -13.34 2.75 2.24
CA ILE A 344 -14.05 3.44 3.35
C ILE A 344 -14.98 2.47 4.10
N ALA A 345 -15.77 1.68 3.35
CA ALA A 345 -16.69 0.71 3.96
C ALA A 345 -15.96 -0.40 4.74
N LEU A 346 -14.81 -0.87 4.23
CA LEU A 346 -13.99 -1.90 4.89
C LEU A 346 -13.32 -1.37 6.15
N TYR A 347 -12.73 -0.17 6.11
CA TYR A 347 -12.10 0.44 7.28
C TYR A 347 -13.09 0.72 8.40
N LYS A 348 -14.30 1.16 8.07
CA LYS A 348 -15.39 1.37 9.05
C LYS A 348 -15.81 0.09 9.78
N LYS A 349 -15.66 -1.10 9.16
CA LYS A 349 -16.00 -2.39 9.75
C LYS A 349 -14.98 -2.89 10.77
N VAL A 350 -13.76 -2.34 10.81
CA VAL A 350 -12.75 -2.79 11.79
C VAL A 350 -13.27 -2.59 13.21
N PRO A 351 -13.26 -3.63 14.07
CA PRO A 351 -13.80 -3.55 15.43
C PRO A 351 -13.14 -2.45 16.27
N GLU A 352 -13.93 -1.73 17.05
CA GLU A 352 -13.46 -0.59 17.86
C GLU A 352 -12.41 -0.98 18.90
N ASN A 353 -12.53 -2.20 19.45
CA ASN A 353 -11.59 -2.74 20.44
C ASN A 353 -10.34 -3.39 19.82
N SER A 354 -10.21 -3.39 18.50
CA SER A 354 -9.04 -3.95 17.81
C SER A 354 -7.83 -3.03 17.98
N PRO A 355 -6.63 -3.58 18.26
CA PRO A 355 -5.38 -2.82 18.18
C PRO A 355 -5.11 -2.19 16.80
N MET A 356 -5.74 -2.73 15.74
CA MET A 356 -5.67 -2.19 14.37
C MET A 356 -6.65 -1.01 14.14
N ARG A 357 -7.55 -0.73 15.09
CA ARG A 357 -8.57 0.32 14.92
C ARG A 357 -7.95 1.68 14.60
N ARG A 358 -6.91 2.08 15.33
CA ARG A 358 -6.25 3.36 15.11
C ARG A 358 -5.65 3.49 13.71
N ILE A 359 -5.06 2.41 13.20
CA ILE A 359 -4.50 2.35 11.84
C ILE A 359 -5.63 2.46 10.82
N SER A 360 -6.71 1.70 11.02
CA SER A 360 -7.88 1.74 10.17
C SER A 360 -8.53 3.12 10.10
N GLU A 361 -8.61 3.84 11.23
CA GLU A 361 -9.14 5.21 11.29
C GLU A 361 -8.27 6.21 10.52
N LEU A 362 -6.94 6.05 10.58
CA LEU A 362 -6.01 6.87 9.79
C LEU A 362 -6.24 6.65 8.29
N GLN A 363 -6.31 5.38 7.87
CA GLN A 363 -6.56 5.04 6.46
C GLN A 363 -7.96 5.49 6.01
N LEU A 364 -8.98 5.36 6.88
CA LEU A 364 -10.32 5.89 6.61
C LEU A 364 -10.28 7.39 6.30
N GLY A 365 -9.52 8.16 7.10
CA GLY A 365 -9.37 9.60 6.87
C GLY A 365 -8.72 9.92 5.52
N LEU A 366 -7.69 9.17 5.14
CA LEU A 366 -7.02 9.33 3.84
C LEU A 366 -7.92 8.89 2.68
N ALA A 367 -8.60 7.75 2.80
CA ALA A 367 -9.52 7.26 1.78
C ALA A 367 -10.71 8.19 1.56
N LEU A 368 -11.23 8.83 2.62
CA LEU A 368 -12.26 9.85 2.51
C LEU A 368 -11.78 11.05 1.66
N ALA A 369 -10.55 11.52 1.89
CA ALA A 369 -9.99 12.63 1.14
C ALA A 369 -9.78 12.27 -0.34
N GLN A 370 -9.19 11.10 -0.61
CA GLN A 370 -8.97 10.61 -1.98
C GLN A 370 -10.28 10.35 -2.72
N GLY A 371 -11.33 9.92 -2.00
CA GLY A 371 -12.68 9.77 -2.54
C GLY A 371 -13.46 11.09 -2.68
N GLY A 372 -12.80 12.26 -2.60
CA GLY A 372 -13.40 13.58 -2.76
C GLY A 372 -14.19 14.09 -1.55
N LYS A 373 -14.28 13.33 -0.44
CA LYS A 373 -15.00 13.68 0.78
C LYS A 373 -14.09 14.46 1.76
N VAL A 374 -13.45 15.52 1.25
CA VAL A 374 -12.37 16.25 1.95
C VAL A 374 -12.84 16.83 3.29
N ASP A 375 -14.05 17.37 3.39
CA ASP A 375 -14.57 17.94 4.63
C ASP A 375 -14.84 16.87 5.69
N GLU A 376 -15.30 15.67 5.27
CA GLU A 376 -15.45 14.52 6.18
C GLU A 376 -14.10 14.03 6.66
N ALA A 377 -13.11 13.93 5.77
CA ALA A 377 -11.74 13.57 6.09
C ALA A 377 -11.12 14.51 7.13
N ARG A 378 -11.26 15.83 6.92
CA ARG A 378 -10.78 16.87 7.86
C ARG A 378 -11.40 16.71 9.25
N LYS A 379 -12.72 16.60 9.33
CA LYS A 379 -13.44 16.42 10.61
C LYS A 379 -13.03 15.13 11.31
N HIS A 380 -12.91 14.05 10.55
CA HIS A 380 -12.52 12.73 11.05
C HIS A 380 -11.10 12.74 11.64
N LEU A 381 -10.11 13.23 10.89
CA LEU A 381 -8.71 13.27 11.33
C LEU A 381 -8.47 14.27 12.48
N GLN A 382 -9.20 15.40 12.52
CA GLN A 382 -9.18 16.29 13.66
C GLN A 382 -9.73 15.64 14.94
N ALA A 383 -10.82 14.89 14.83
CA ALA A 383 -11.35 14.12 15.97
C ALA A 383 -10.36 13.04 16.43
N LEU A 384 -9.67 12.42 15.48
CA LEU A 384 -8.64 11.42 15.78
C LEU A 384 -7.44 12.05 16.53
N ILE A 385 -6.98 13.22 16.12
CA ILE A 385 -5.96 14.00 16.85
C ILE A 385 -6.46 14.36 18.26
N ALA A 386 -7.71 14.82 18.39
CA ALA A 386 -8.28 15.20 19.68
C ALA A 386 -8.39 14.01 20.65
N SER A 387 -8.63 12.79 20.15
CA SER A 387 -8.72 11.58 20.97
C SER A 387 -7.37 11.13 21.52
N ASP A 388 -6.28 11.39 20.81
CA ASP A 388 -4.90 11.14 21.26
C ASP A 388 -3.94 12.18 20.66
N PRO A 389 -3.74 13.32 21.34
CA PRO A 389 -2.88 14.39 20.86
C PRO A 389 -1.39 14.02 20.78
N LYS A 390 -0.98 12.85 21.29
CA LYS A 390 0.41 12.36 21.21
C LYS A 390 0.66 11.46 20.02
N ASP A 391 -0.37 11.00 19.32
CA ASP A 391 -0.21 10.18 18.11
C ASP A 391 0.20 11.03 16.91
N ILE A 392 1.49 11.12 16.68
CA ILE A 392 2.09 11.92 15.59
C ILE A 392 1.61 11.47 14.20
N ARG A 393 1.23 10.20 14.03
CA ARG A 393 0.72 9.68 12.75
C ARG A 393 -0.58 10.37 12.34
N SER A 394 -1.43 10.74 13.29
CA SER A 394 -2.68 11.47 13.03
C SER A 394 -2.41 12.86 12.45
N TYR A 395 -1.39 13.56 12.95
CA TYR A 395 -0.98 14.86 12.38
C TYR A 395 -0.37 14.71 10.98
N LEU A 396 0.40 13.63 10.73
CA LEU A 396 0.95 13.36 9.41
C LEU A 396 -0.16 13.06 8.39
N ALA A 397 -1.14 12.23 8.75
CA ALA A 397 -2.29 11.93 7.91
C ALA A 397 -3.13 13.20 7.62
N TYR A 398 -3.42 14.00 8.65
CA TYR A 398 -4.16 15.24 8.46
C TYR A 398 -3.39 16.26 7.63
N GLY A 399 -2.08 16.38 7.87
CA GLY A 399 -1.20 17.25 7.10
C GLY A 399 -1.11 16.88 5.62
N SER A 400 -1.19 15.57 5.28
CA SER A 400 -1.28 15.13 3.88
C SER A 400 -2.57 15.62 3.22
N VAL A 401 -3.71 15.43 3.86
CA VAL A 401 -5.01 15.92 3.34
C VAL A 401 -5.00 17.44 3.13
N LEU A 402 -4.36 18.18 4.04
CA LEU A 402 -4.23 19.65 3.91
C LEU A 402 -3.28 20.05 2.78
N SER A 403 -2.20 19.30 2.60
CA SER A 403 -1.24 19.49 1.49
C SER A 403 -1.91 19.29 0.13
N ASP A 404 -2.66 18.21 -0.03
CA ASP A 404 -3.38 17.89 -1.27
C ASP A 404 -4.45 18.95 -1.58
N ALA A 405 -5.11 19.48 -0.54
CA ALA A 405 -6.03 20.60 -0.65
C ALA A 405 -5.33 21.96 -0.83
N LYS A 406 -3.98 22.02 -0.88
CA LYS A 406 -3.17 23.24 -0.94
C LYS A 406 -3.47 24.25 0.18
N ASP A 407 -4.00 23.79 1.32
CA ASP A 407 -4.31 24.58 2.51
C ASP A 407 -3.08 24.66 3.42
N TYR A 408 -2.07 25.42 2.96
CA TYR A 408 -0.76 25.46 3.62
C TYR A 408 -0.78 26.19 4.97
N GLU A 409 -1.71 27.11 5.20
CA GLU A 409 -1.92 27.74 6.49
C GLU A 409 -2.38 26.72 7.54
N ALA A 410 -3.41 25.94 7.22
CA ALA A 410 -3.89 24.88 8.11
C ALA A 410 -2.83 23.78 8.28
N MET A 411 -2.06 23.45 7.23
CA MET A 411 -0.98 22.47 7.25
C MET A 411 0.13 22.93 8.23
N ALA A 412 0.55 24.19 8.17
CA ALA A 412 1.55 24.73 9.10
C ALA A 412 1.04 24.68 10.55
N ALA A 413 -0.18 25.14 10.79
CA ALA A 413 -0.80 25.11 12.12
C ALA A 413 -0.96 23.68 12.69
N ASN A 414 -1.26 22.71 11.83
CA ASN A 414 -1.31 21.30 12.21
C ASN A 414 0.07 20.79 12.66
N TYR A 415 1.13 21.10 11.91
CA TYR A 415 2.47 20.65 12.25
C TYR A 415 3.09 21.44 13.40
N ASP A 416 2.67 22.68 13.66
CA ASP A 416 3.02 23.41 14.90
C ASP A 416 2.55 22.62 16.12
N LYS A 417 1.29 22.16 16.12
CA LYS A 417 0.75 21.30 17.18
C LYS A 417 1.46 19.95 17.28
N ALA A 418 1.84 19.36 16.12
CA ALA A 418 2.61 18.12 16.12
C ALA A 418 3.96 18.30 16.80
N VAL A 419 4.67 19.42 16.56
CA VAL A 419 5.95 19.73 17.21
C VAL A 419 5.76 19.97 18.71
N GLU A 420 4.69 20.65 19.14
CA GLU A 420 4.33 20.77 20.56
C GLU A 420 4.10 19.40 21.21
N ALA A 421 3.39 18.50 20.53
CA ALA A 421 3.11 17.14 20.99
C ALA A 421 4.38 16.27 21.11
N ILE A 422 5.35 16.45 20.20
CA ILE A 422 6.67 15.78 20.24
C ILE A 422 7.48 16.29 21.45
N GLY A 423 7.37 17.58 21.78
CA GLY A 423 8.11 18.21 22.87
C GLY A 423 9.56 18.57 22.51
N PRO A 424 10.35 18.95 23.54
CA PRO A 424 11.66 19.59 23.33
C PRO A 424 12.77 18.65 22.84
N ILE A 425 12.57 17.32 22.94
CA ILE A 425 13.58 16.31 22.57
C ILE A 425 12.99 15.38 21.50
N PRO A 426 12.97 15.80 20.22
CA PRO A 426 12.48 14.96 19.14
C PRO A 426 13.40 13.76 18.89
N GLY A 427 12.80 12.59 18.69
CA GLY A 427 13.52 11.39 18.27
C GLY A 427 13.74 11.34 16.75
N ARG A 428 14.60 10.41 16.31
CA ARG A 428 14.91 10.21 14.87
C ARG A 428 13.66 10.06 14.01
N ALA A 429 12.64 9.32 14.47
CA ALA A 429 11.40 9.10 13.73
C ALA A 429 10.58 10.38 13.44
N ASN A 430 10.82 11.47 14.17
CA ASN A 430 10.09 12.72 14.00
C ASN A 430 10.58 13.60 12.84
N TRP A 431 11.64 13.20 12.12
CA TRP A 431 12.20 13.98 11.01
C TRP A 431 11.13 14.38 9.98
N SER A 432 10.17 13.50 9.70
CA SER A 432 9.11 13.73 8.72
C SER A 432 8.18 14.90 9.11
N VAL A 433 7.89 15.08 10.40
CA VAL A 433 7.09 16.21 10.89
C VAL A 433 7.79 17.53 10.59
N PHE A 434 9.09 17.62 10.91
CA PHE A 434 9.87 18.81 10.61
C PHE A 434 10.00 19.06 9.11
N PHE A 435 10.18 18.02 8.33
CA PHE A 435 10.21 18.12 6.86
C PHE A 435 8.90 18.69 6.30
N GLN A 436 7.77 18.11 6.66
CA GLN A 436 6.45 18.56 6.20
C GLN A 436 6.09 19.96 6.71
N ARG A 437 6.49 20.30 7.96
CA ARG A 437 6.36 21.66 8.49
C ARG A 437 7.19 22.66 7.68
N GLY A 438 8.41 22.27 7.30
CA GLY A 438 9.28 23.07 6.43
C GLY A 438 8.64 23.34 5.08
N ILE A 439 8.04 22.31 4.45
CA ILE A 439 7.29 22.45 3.20
C ILE A 439 6.12 23.43 3.37
N ALA A 440 5.31 23.28 4.42
CA ALA A 440 4.18 24.19 4.66
C ALA A 440 4.63 25.66 4.74
N TYR A 441 5.68 25.95 5.49
CA TYR A 441 6.21 27.31 5.59
C TYR A 441 6.86 27.82 4.30
N GLU A 442 7.51 26.93 3.52
CA GLU A 442 8.07 27.30 2.21
C GLU A 442 6.96 27.68 1.24
N ARG A 443 5.89 26.88 1.15
CA ARG A 443 4.71 27.19 0.34
C ARG A 443 4.03 28.52 0.74
N LEU A 444 4.10 28.88 2.02
CA LEU A 444 3.66 30.18 2.53
C LEU A 444 4.70 31.31 2.31
N LYS A 445 5.82 31.03 1.61
CA LYS A 445 6.93 31.96 1.38
C LYS A 445 7.58 32.48 2.67
N LYS A 446 7.50 31.73 3.76
CA LYS A 446 8.08 32.03 5.08
C LYS A 446 9.39 31.26 5.23
N TRP A 447 10.39 31.60 4.40
CA TRP A 447 11.64 30.85 4.34
C TRP A 447 12.40 30.82 5.68
N ASP A 448 12.38 31.92 6.43
CA ASP A 448 13.04 32.00 7.75
C ASP A 448 12.48 30.97 8.75
N GLN A 449 11.26 30.45 8.51
CA GLN A 449 10.65 29.37 9.27
C GLN A 449 10.85 28.02 8.58
N ALA A 450 10.93 27.97 7.26
CA ALA A 450 11.07 26.73 6.49
C ALA A 450 12.47 26.11 6.69
N GLU A 451 13.54 26.88 6.45
CA GLU A 451 14.92 26.38 6.48
C GLU A 451 15.31 25.73 7.82
N PRO A 452 15.02 26.32 9.01
CA PRO A 452 15.33 25.66 10.28
C PRO A 452 14.64 24.31 10.45
N ASN A 453 13.45 24.14 9.88
CA ASN A 453 12.72 22.86 9.91
C ASN A 453 13.39 21.82 9.01
N PHE A 454 13.81 22.16 7.80
CA PHE A 454 14.57 21.24 6.93
C PHE A 454 15.91 20.85 7.58
N ARG A 455 16.63 21.80 8.17
CA ARG A 455 17.88 21.52 8.90
C ARG A 455 17.62 20.60 10.10
N LYS A 456 16.51 20.80 10.84
CA LYS A 456 16.13 19.91 11.95
C LYS A 456 15.76 18.51 11.46
N ALA A 457 15.09 18.39 10.34
CA ALA A 457 14.82 17.09 9.73
C ALA A 457 16.11 16.34 9.38
N LEU A 458 17.13 17.03 8.82
CA LEU A 458 18.45 16.45 8.54
C LEU A 458 19.28 16.17 9.79
N GLU A 459 19.15 16.98 10.86
CA GLU A 459 19.77 16.67 12.16
C GLU A 459 19.25 15.34 12.71
N LEU A 460 17.95 15.09 12.59
CA LEU A 460 17.31 13.87 13.07
C LEU A 460 17.57 12.68 12.14
N ASN A 461 17.65 12.89 10.82
CA ASN A 461 17.90 11.87 9.82
C ASN A 461 18.80 12.41 8.70
N PRO A 462 20.14 12.37 8.88
CA PRO A 462 21.12 13.03 8.01
C PRO A 462 21.16 12.52 6.56
N ASP A 463 20.75 11.27 6.32
CA ASP A 463 20.81 10.62 5.02
C ASP A 463 19.42 10.49 4.37
N GLN A 464 18.53 11.44 4.65
CA GLN A 464 17.20 11.45 4.06
C GLN A 464 17.21 12.12 2.68
N PRO A 465 17.12 11.35 1.58
CA PRO A 465 17.33 11.89 0.23
C PRO A 465 16.33 13.00 -0.13
N GLN A 466 15.06 12.84 0.27
CA GLN A 466 14.02 13.82 -0.03
C GLN A 466 14.32 15.18 0.62
N VAL A 467 14.78 15.18 1.87
CA VAL A 467 15.09 16.44 2.60
C VAL A 467 16.34 17.09 2.01
N LEU A 468 17.38 16.28 1.71
CA LEU A 468 18.60 16.76 1.06
C LEU A 468 18.29 17.40 -0.29
N ASN A 469 17.49 16.71 -1.11
CA ASN A 469 17.07 17.21 -2.41
C ASN A 469 16.25 18.50 -2.29
N TYR A 470 15.24 18.52 -1.42
CA TYR A 470 14.34 19.66 -1.27
C TYR A 470 15.05 20.92 -0.80
N LEU A 471 15.86 20.82 0.26
CA LEU A 471 16.62 21.94 0.81
C LEU A 471 17.69 22.44 -0.18
N GLY A 472 18.44 21.50 -0.79
CA GLY A 472 19.47 21.83 -1.77
C GLY A 472 18.88 22.50 -3.01
N TYR A 473 17.79 21.97 -3.55
CA TYR A 473 17.07 22.56 -4.68
C TYR A 473 16.56 23.97 -4.36
N SER A 474 15.91 24.16 -3.19
CA SER A 474 15.38 25.45 -2.78
C SER A 474 16.48 26.51 -2.68
N TRP A 475 17.66 26.15 -2.16
CA TRP A 475 18.79 27.08 -2.13
C TRP A 475 19.31 27.46 -3.52
N ILE A 476 19.43 26.48 -4.42
CA ILE A 476 19.85 26.72 -5.81
C ILE A 476 18.84 27.65 -6.50
N ASP A 477 17.56 27.39 -6.33
CA ASP A 477 16.50 28.20 -6.95
C ASP A 477 16.49 29.64 -6.42
N MET A 478 16.72 29.83 -5.12
CA MET A 478 16.87 31.14 -4.49
C MET A 478 18.24 31.81 -4.72
N ASN A 479 19.13 31.17 -5.48
CA ASN A 479 20.53 31.62 -5.68
C ASN A 479 21.29 31.84 -4.36
N ARG A 480 21.10 30.93 -3.39
CA ARG A 480 21.74 30.92 -2.08
C ARG A 480 22.50 29.61 -1.86
N ASN A 481 23.56 29.65 -1.04
CA ASN A 481 24.31 28.46 -0.60
C ASN A 481 24.58 27.44 -1.73
N LEU A 482 24.95 27.92 -2.93
CA LEU A 482 24.99 27.14 -4.17
C LEU A 482 25.84 25.88 -4.07
N ASP A 483 27.04 25.97 -3.46
CA ASP A 483 27.96 24.84 -3.31
C ASP A 483 27.41 23.79 -2.34
N GLU A 484 26.85 24.24 -1.19
CA GLU A 484 26.23 23.36 -0.19
C GLU A 484 24.98 22.68 -0.79
N GLY A 485 24.14 23.46 -1.49
CA GLY A 485 22.94 22.96 -2.17
C GLY A 485 23.26 21.90 -3.20
N LEU A 486 24.23 22.16 -4.08
CA LEU A 486 24.69 21.19 -5.06
C LEU A 486 25.26 19.92 -4.39
N GLY A 487 26.02 20.07 -3.30
CA GLY A 487 26.54 18.94 -2.53
C GLY A 487 25.42 18.08 -1.94
N MET A 488 24.36 18.69 -1.43
CA MET A 488 23.19 17.97 -0.89
C MET A 488 22.44 17.21 -1.99
N ILE A 489 22.19 17.83 -3.15
CA ILE A 489 21.48 17.17 -4.24
C ILE A 489 22.32 15.99 -4.78
N LYS A 490 23.63 16.14 -4.94
CA LYS A 490 24.52 15.02 -5.32
C LYS A 490 24.44 13.86 -4.34
N LYS A 491 24.48 14.16 -3.03
CA LYS A 491 24.33 13.13 -1.99
C LYS A 491 22.94 12.45 -2.09
N ALA A 492 21.89 13.19 -2.40
CA ALA A 492 20.57 12.62 -2.61
C ALA A 492 20.53 11.66 -3.81
N VAL A 493 21.20 12.02 -4.92
CA VAL A 493 21.34 11.14 -6.10
C VAL A 493 22.15 9.88 -5.76
N ASP A 494 23.25 10.00 -5.00
CA ASP A 494 24.04 8.85 -4.56
C ASP A 494 23.22 7.86 -3.71
N LEU A 495 22.31 8.39 -2.86
CA LEU A 495 21.42 7.59 -2.01
C LEU A 495 20.22 7.00 -2.78
N ARG A 496 19.79 7.65 -3.87
CA ARG A 496 18.66 7.23 -4.73
C ARG A 496 19.02 7.37 -6.20
N PRO A 497 19.92 6.54 -6.73
CA PRO A 497 20.44 6.68 -8.10
C PRO A 497 19.43 6.36 -9.20
N ASP A 498 18.29 5.78 -8.84
CA ASP A 498 17.21 5.42 -9.77
C ASP A 498 15.98 6.35 -9.64
N ASP A 499 16.08 7.43 -8.83
CA ASP A 499 14.99 8.39 -8.67
C ASP A 499 15.10 9.53 -9.69
N GLY A 500 14.28 9.46 -10.74
CA GLY A 500 14.31 10.44 -11.84
C GLY A 500 14.03 11.87 -11.39
N TYR A 501 13.25 12.10 -10.33
CA TYR A 501 12.98 13.45 -9.81
C TYR A 501 14.17 14.05 -9.05
N ILE A 502 14.91 13.22 -8.32
CA ILE A 502 16.13 13.67 -7.63
C ILE A 502 17.24 13.96 -8.67
N ILE A 503 17.33 13.13 -9.71
CA ILE A 503 18.28 13.33 -10.81
C ILE A 503 17.93 14.58 -11.61
N ASP A 504 16.66 14.84 -11.90
CA ASP A 504 16.19 16.09 -12.53
C ASP A 504 16.62 17.31 -11.71
N SER A 505 16.45 17.27 -10.40
CA SER A 505 16.91 18.34 -9.50
C SER A 505 18.42 18.60 -9.62
N LEU A 506 19.23 17.55 -9.81
CA LEU A 506 20.67 17.70 -10.06
C LEU A 506 20.94 18.36 -11.40
N GLY A 507 20.28 17.90 -12.46
CA GLY A 507 20.39 18.48 -13.79
C GLY A 507 19.97 19.95 -13.81
N TRP A 508 18.84 20.27 -13.17
CA TRP A 508 18.40 21.65 -13.02
C TRP A 508 19.36 22.51 -12.20
N ALA A 509 19.93 21.97 -11.12
CA ALA A 509 20.97 22.66 -10.36
C ALA A 509 22.19 23.00 -11.24
N TYR A 510 22.65 22.07 -12.06
CA TYR A 510 23.70 22.35 -13.04
C TYR A 510 23.29 23.42 -14.04
N PHE A 511 22.06 23.37 -14.58
CA PHE A 511 21.53 24.38 -15.48
C PHE A 511 21.56 25.79 -14.85
N ARG A 512 21.08 25.93 -13.60
CA ARG A 512 21.08 27.20 -12.84
C ARG A 512 22.50 27.71 -12.56
N LEU A 513 23.47 26.82 -12.48
CA LEU A 513 24.90 27.15 -12.33
C LEU A 513 25.62 27.39 -13.67
N ASN A 514 24.89 27.47 -14.79
CA ASN A 514 25.39 27.58 -16.16
C ASN A 514 26.34 26.44 -16.60
N ARG A 515 26.24 25.28 -15.97
CA ARG A 515 26.95 24.05 -16.32
C ARG A 515 26.08 23.21 -17.28
N PHE A 516 25.88 23.71 -18.47
CA PHE A 516 24.86 23.22 -19.39
C PHE A 516 25.14 21.80 -19.91
N ASP A 517 26.40 21.42 -20.12
CA ASP A 517 26.76 20.07 -20.55
C ASP A 517 26.46 19.04 -19.44
N ASP A 518 26.86 19.32 -18.19
CA ASP A 518 26.53 18.48 -17.03
C ASP A 518 25.00 18.41 -16.81
N ALA A 519 24.27 19.50 -17.07
CA ALA A 519 22.81 19.53 -17.00
C ALA A 519 22.17 18.57 -18.00
N VAL A 520 22.67 18.56 -19.26
CA VAL A 520 22.18 17.65 -20.31
C VAL A 520 22.37 16.19 -19.87
N ASP A 521 23.56 15.82 -19.39
CA ASP A 521 23.86 14.45 -19.00
C ASP A 521 22.88 13.92 -17.94
N GLU A 522 22.63 14.71 -16.88
CA GLU A 522 21.73 14.29 -15.81
C GLU A 522 20.24 14.36 -16.22
N LEU A 523 19.83 15.36 -17.00
CA LEU A 523 18.45 15.48 -17.48
C LEU A 523 18.09 14.39 -18.51
N GLU A 524 19.04 13.99 -19.38
CA GLU A 524 18.86 12.83 -20.25
C GLU A 524 18.65 11.56 -19.42
N ARG A 525 19.42 11.37 -18.36
CA ARG A 525 19.27 10.24 -17.44
C ARG A 525 17.91 10.28 -16.71
N ALA A 526 17.48 11.45 -16.21
CA ALA A 526 16.16 11.63 -15.60
C ALA A 526 15.03 11.30 -16.57
N ALA A 527 15.11 11.80 -17.82
CA ALA A 527 14.12 11.55 -18.86
C ALA A 527 14.07 10.09 -19.31
N GLN A 528 15.18 9.33 -19.23
CA GLN A 528 15.17 7.87 -19.48
C GLN A 528 14.35 7.13 -18.42
N ILE A 529 14.42 7.57 -17.16
CA ILE A 529 13.69 6.94 -16.03
C ILE A 529 12.23 7.38 -16.04
N LYS A 530 11.96 8.67 -16.32
CA LYS A 530 10.63 9.32 -16.24
C LYS A 530 10.25 9.96 -17.58
N ALA A 531 10.18 9.15 -18.61
CA ALA A 531 9.98 9.61 -19.98
C ALA A 531 8.70 10.44 -20.22
N GLY A 532 7.65 10.20 -19.43
CA GLY A 532 6.34 10.88 -19.53
C GLY A 532 6.18 12.08 -18.60
N ASP A 533 7.23 12.53 -17.91
CA ASP A 533 7.12 13.67 -17.00
C ASP A 533 7.29 15.01 -17.75
N ALA A 534 6.32 15.90 -17.58
CA ALA A 534 6.30 17.18 -18.29
C ALA A 534 7.45 18.12 -17.85
N THR A 535 7.74 18.17 -16.54
CA THR A 535 8.78 19.05 -15.98
C THR A 535 10.17 18.61 -16.42
N ILE A 536 10.45 17.31 -16.34
CA ILE A 536 11.75 16.76 -16.76
C ILE A 536 11.99 17.00 -18.25
N ASN A 537 10.97 16.81 -19.09
CA ASN A 537 11.09 17.09 -20.52
C ASN A 537 11.26 18.60 -20.81
N ASP A 538 10.63 19.48 -20.03
CA ASP A 538 10.81 20.93 -20.17
C ASP A 538 12.23 21.35 -19.77
N HIS A 539 12.74 20.89 -18.64
CA HIS A 539 14.12 21.15 -18.19
C HIS A 539 15.17 20.62 -19.18
N LEU A 540 14.96 19.42 -19.73
CA LEU A 540 15.85 18.87 -20.75
C LEU A 540 15.83 19.70 -22.04
N GLY A 541 14.66 20.19 -22.44
CA GLY A 541 14.51 21.11 -23.55
C GLY A 541 15.32 22.40 -23.32
N ASP A 542 15.25 22.97 -22.14
CA ASP A 542 16.00 24.17 -21.76
C ASP A 542 17.52 23.93 -21.82
N ALA A 543 17.98 22.78 -21.29
CA ALA A 543 19.39 22.40 -21.33
C ALA A 543 19.90 22.19 -22.78
N TYR A 544 19.15 21.45 -23.60
CA TYR A 544 19.49 21.29 -25.03
C TYR A 544 19.59 22.61 -25.78
N TRP A 545 18.67 23.53 -25.50
CA TRP A 545 18.71 24.86 -26.13
C TRP A 545 20.00 25.62 -25.80
N ARG A 546 20.47 25.53 -24.54
CA ARG A 546 21.70 26.20 -24.09
C ARG A 546 22.95 25.62 -24.69
N VAL A 547 23.02 24.33 -24.97
CA VAL A 547 24.16 23.68 -25.65
C VAL A 547 24.04 23.70 -27.17
N GLY A 548 23.02 24.40 -27.74
CA GLY A 548 22.86 24.57 -29.19
C GLY A 548 22.09 23.44 -29.88
N ARG A 549 21.62 22.42 -29.18
CA ARG A 549 20.82 21.30 -29.70
C ARG A 549 19.35 21.72 -29.86
N LYS A 550 19.11 22.70 -30.73
CA LYS A 550 17.82 23.42 -30.79
C LYS A 550 16.65 22.57 -31.29
N LEU A 551 16.88 21.63 -32.18
CA LEU A 551 15.82 20.74 -32.68
C LEU A 551 15.37 19.78 -31.60
N GLU A 552 16.32 19.24 -30.86
CA GLU A 552 16.04 18.37 -29.73
C GLU A 552 15.33 19.12 -28.58
N ALA A 553 15.71 20.38 -28.35
CA ALA A 553 15.02 21.24 -27.40
C ALA A 553 13.51 21.39 -27.73
N VAL A 554 13.22 21.76 -29.00
CA VAL A 554 11.83 21.90 -29.47
C VAL A 554 11.07 20.56 -29.36
N TYR A 555 11.75 19.44 -29.65
CA TYR A 555 11.13 18.11 -29.47
C TYR A 555 10.77 17.84 -28.02
N GLN A 556 11.65 18.12 -27.05
CA GLN A 556 11.39 17.89 -25.64
C GLN A 556 10.30 18.81 -25.10
N TRP A 557 10.26 20.08 -25.47
CA TRP A 557 9.18 21.00 -25.09
C TRP A 557 7.81 20.54 -25.63
N ASN A 558 7.75 20.05 -26.89
CA ASN A 558 6.51 19.48 -27.42
C ASN A 558 6.10 18.22 -26.67
N ARG A 559 7.08 17.41 -26.24
CA ARG A 559 6.84 16.24 -25.42
C ARG A 559 6.31 16.63 -24.05
N ALA A 560 6.89 17.68 -23.42
CA ALA A 560 6.37 18.24 -22.17
C ALA A 560 4.91 18.68 -22.32
N LEU A 561 4.55 19.37 -23.43
CA LEU A 561 3.16 19.76 -23.70
C LEU A 561 2.22 18.57 -23.87
N SER A 562 2.71 17.43 -24.36
CA SER A 562 1.92 16.21 -24.55
C SER A 562 1.80 15.36 -23.28
N SER A 563 2.55 15.71 -22.23
CA SER A 563 2.62 15.01 -20.95
C SER A 563 1.80 15.71 -19.85
N GLU A 564 0.77 16.44 -20.23
CA GLU A 564 -0.18 17.10 -19.30
C GLU A 564 0.52 18.01 -18.25
N PRO A 565 1.27 19.03 -18.68
CA PRO A 565 1.94 19.94 -17.76
C PRO A 565 0.91 20.77 -16.95
N GLU A 566 1.35 21.32 -15.83
CA GLU A 566 0.51 22.26 -15.06
C GLU A 566 0.00 23.39 -15.95
N ALA A 567 -1.26 23.79 -15.76
CA ALA A 567 -1.91 24.80 -16.61
C ALA A 567 -1.13 26.13 -16.69
N ALA A 568 -0.45 26.50 -15.60
CA ALA A 568 0.39 27.69 -15.52
C ALA A 568 1.67 27.61 -16.36
N GLU A 569 2.18 26.39 -16.64
CA GLU A 569 3.40 26.17 -17.42
C GLU A 569 3.13 26.07 -18.93
N ILE A 570 1.91 25.70 -19.33
CA ILE A 570 1.53 25.57 -20.75
C ILE A 570 1.89 26.82 -21.60
N PRO A 571 1.55 28.06 -21.20
CA PRO A 571 1.91 29.25 -21.96
C PRO A 571 3.43 29.45 -22.07
N LYS A 572 4.17 29.16 -21.01
CA LYS A 572 5.63 29.31 -20.98
C LYS A 572 6.31 28.31 -21.92
N ILE A 573 5.90 27.04 -21.88
CA ILE A 573 6.45 26.00 -22.74
C ILE A 573 6.11 26.29 -24.21
N LYS A 574 4.88 26.76 -24.51
CA LYS A 574 4.50 27.20 -25.87
C LYS A 574 5.35 28.35 -26.39
N ASP A 575 5.68 29.31 -25.52
CA ASP A 575 6.57 30.41 -25.89
C ASP A 575 7.99 29.92 -26.20
N LYS A 576 8.53 28.99 -25.38
CA LYS A 576 9.81 28.32 -25.64
C LYS A 576 9.82 27.59 -26.99
N VAL A 577 8.75 26.87 -27.35
CA VAL A 577 8.63 26.19 -28.67
C VAL A 577 8.65 27.19 -29.81
N ALA A 578 7.97 28.33 -29.66
CA ALA A 578 7.85 29.33 -30.73
C ALA A 578 9.11 30.22 -30.88
N ASN A 579 9.69 30.65 -29.79
CA ASN A 579 10.69 31.70 -29.72
C ASN A 579 12.06 31.23 -29.22
N GLY A 580 12.12 30.03 -28.60
CA GLY A 580 13.30 29.54 -27.91
C GLY A 580 13.52 30.27 -26.56
N LEU A 581 14.65 29.96 -25.92
CA LEU A 581 15.07 30.70 -24.74
C LEU A 581 15.81 31.99 -25.13
N PRO A 582 15.62 33.09 -24.37
CA PRO A 582 16.42 34.30 -24.56
C PRO A 582 17.92 33.99 -24.36
N PRO A 583 18.83 34.81 -24.88
CA PRO A 583 20.25 34.63 -24.64
C PRO A 583 20.55 34.49 -23.16
N ALA A 584 21.52 33.63 -22.79
CA ALA A 584 21.95 33.54 -21.40
C ALA A 584 22.44 34.95 -20.98
N SER A 585 21.71 35.59 -20.08
CA SER A 585 22.16 36.87 -19.53
C SER A 585 23.27 36.58 -18.52
N ASP A 586 24.24 37.51 -18.41
CA ASP A 586 25.22 37.55 -17.32
C ASP A 586 24.56 37.80 -15.91
N ASP A 587 23.30 37.41 -15.77
CA ASP A 587 22.37 37.72 -14.66
C ASP A 587 22.62 36.98 -13.35
N ALA A 588 23.84 36.55 -13.09
CA ALA A 588 24.24 36.24 -11.71
C ALA A 588 24.21 37.50 -10.78
N LYS A 589 23.96 38.69 -11.36
CA LYS A 589 23.89 39.96 -10.62
C LYS A 589 22.52 40.64 -10.57
N ALA A 590 21.50 40.14 -11.27
CA ALA A 590 20.18 40.77 -11.38
C ALA A 590 19.05 40.09 -10.63
N ALA A 591 19.26 38.93 -10.02
CA ALA A 591 18.23 38.15 -9.32
C ALA A 591 17.77 38.74 -7.96
N ASP A 592 18.29 39.90 -7.56
CA ASP A 592 17.93 40.55 -6.28
C ASP A 592 16.57 41.29 -6.32
N LYS A 593 15.82 41.24 -7.42
CA LYS A 593 14.57 42.04 -7.58
C LYS A 593 13.37 41.35 -8.23
N LYS A 594 13.38 40.05 -8.50
CA LYS A 594 12.16 39.35 -8.93
C LYS A 594 11.77 38.26 -7.94
N GLN A 595 10.53 38.32 -7.54
CA GLN A 595 9.87 37.28 -6.74
C GLN A 595 10.10 35.91 -7.41
N PRO A 596 10.63 34.90 -6.70
CA PRO A 596 10.83 33.59 -7.29
C PRO A 596 9.49 32.99 -7.71
N ASP A 597 9.44 32.38 -8.90
CA ASP A 597 8.34 31.52 -9.30
C ASP A 597 8.18 30.41 -8.24
N PRO A 598 6.97 29.91 -8.00
CA PRO A 598 6.78 28.80 -7.08
C PRO A 598 7.63 27.62 -7.57
N ALA A 599 8.41 27.05 -6.67
CA ALA A 599 9.17 25.85 -6.96
C ALA A 599 8.25 24.79 -7.56
N PRO A 600 8.69 24.05 -8.60
CA PRO A 600 7.88 22.99 -9.17
C PRO A 600 7.42 22.05 -8.07
N VAL A 601 6.18 21.61 -8.15
CA VAL A 601 5.62 20.61 -7.25
C VAL A 601 6.40 19.34 -7.52
N ILE A 602 7.46 19.09 -6.73
CA ILE A 602 8.06 17.76 -6.69
C ILE A 602 7.03 16.92 -5.96
N PRO A 603 6.29 16.03 -6.64
CA PRO A 603 5.39 15.13 -5.95
C PRO A 603 6.22 14.33 -4.96
N PRO A 604 5.73 14.06 -3.74
CA PRO A 604 6.40 13.15 -2.85
C PRO A 604 6.63 11.84 -3.62
N PRO A 605 7.80 11.21 -3.49
CA PRO A 605 8.10 10.01 -4.25
C PRO A 605 7.03 8.96 -3.96
N VAL A 606 6.33 8.56 -5.02
CA VAL A 606 5.48 7.37 -4.99
C VAL A 606 6.45 6.21 -4.84
N ASP A 607 6.56 5.68 -3.63
CA ASP A 607 7.21 4.39 -3.42
C ASP A 607 6.41 3.32 -4.17
N LYS A 608 6.60 3.26 -5.48
CA LYS A 608 6.29 2.05 -6.23
C LYS A 608 7.36 1.04 -5.84
N LYS A 609 7.13 0.37 -4.72
CA LYS A 609 7.84 -0.87 -4.46
C LYS A 609 7.28 -1.91 -5.43
N SER A 610 8.09 -2.21 -6.45
CA SER A 610 8.05 -3.49 -7.16
C SER A 610 8.26 -4.64 -6.18
#